data_ebfcd1ac6950753bd4946c13e659519f
#
_entry.id   ebfcd1ac6950753bd4946c13e659519f
#
_cell.length_a   1.000
_cell.length_b   1.000
_cell.length_c   1.000
_cell.angle_alpha   90.00
_cell.angle_beta   90.00
_cell.angle_gamma   90.00
#
_symmetry.space_group_name_H-M   'P 1'
#
loop_
_entity.id
_entity.type
_entity.pdbx_description
1 polymer ?
#
loop_
_entity_poly.entity_id
_entity_poly.type
_entity_poly.pdbx_seq_one_letter_code
_entity_poly.pdbx_strand_id
1 'polypeptide(L)'
;RQVEDLMCVHSLGFRGEALSSIAAVSRVEMITKPADALTGTRYVIEGSKEIADEEIGAPDGTTFLVRDLFYNTPARRKFLKTAQTEGTYISDMLEKLALSHPDISFKYINNNQTRLHTSGNGKKRDLIYHIYGREIAAALLEVNYKGEYFSLSGYIGKPVINRGNRNYENYFINGRYIKSSLLSRSIEEAYHNFLMQHQYPFTCLLYTSPSPRDLSTS
;
A
#
# COMPACT_ATOMS: atom_id res chain seq x y z
N ARG A 1 17.17 -15.32 -0.74
CA ARG A 1 15.86 -14.82 -1.23
C ARG A 1 16.16 -14.02 -2.48
N GLN A 2 15.83 -14.57 -3.63
CA GLN A 2 16.17 -14.02 -4.94
C GLN A 2 15.00 -13.17 -5.44
N VAL A 3 15.23 -12.26 -6.38
CA VAL A 3 14.21 -11.38 -6.99
C VAL A 3 13.09 -12.21 -7.64
N GLU A 4 13.40 -13.43 -8.07
CA GLU A 4 12.48 -14.43 -8.63
C GLU A 4 11.36 -14.84 -7.65
N ASP A 5 11.63 -14.88 -6.35
CA ASP A 5 10.62 -15.19 -5.32
C ASP A 5 9.53 -14.10 -5.21
N LEU A 6 9.83 -12.86 -5.60
CA LEU A 6 8.88 -11.75 -5.60
C LEU A 6 7.87 -11.81 -6.76
N MET A 7 8.27 -12.45 -7.86
CA MET A 7 7.44 -12.53 -9.07
C MET A 7 6.28 -13.53 -8.93
N CYS A 8 6.37 -14.47 -7.98
CA CYS A 8 5.35 -15.49 -7.76
C CYS A 8 4.33 -15.16 -6.67
N VAL A 9 4.35 -13.94 -6.12
CA VAL A 9 3.48 -13.59 -4.98
C VAL A 9 2.19 -12.93 -5.46
N HIS A 10 1.09 -13.64 -5.35
CA HIS A 10 -0.26 -13.18 -5.72
C HIS A 10 -1.08 -12.59 -4.56
N SER A 11 -0.56 -12.58 -3.33
CA SER A 11 -1.25 -12.02 -2.16
C SER A 11 -0.51 -10.83 -1.59
N LEU A 12 -1.21 -9.83 -1.06
CA LEU A 12 -0.60 -8.71 -0.32
C LEU A 12 -0.01 -9.18 1.00
N GLY A 13 -0.56 -10.25 1.58
CA GLY A 13 -0.07 -10.87 2.81
C GLY A 13 1.18 -11.72 2.57
N PHE A 14 2.04 -11.82 3.58
CA PHE A 14 3.35 -12.48 3.44
C PHE A 14 3.43 -13.83 4.19
N ARG A 15 2.85 -13.94 5.41
CA ARG A 15 2.99 -15.14 6.25
C ARG A 15 1.71 -15.58 6.97
N GLY A 16 0.60 -14.86 6.82
CA GLY A 16 -0.61 -15.09 7.62
C GLY A 16 -0.47 -14.70 9.11
N GLU A 17 0.67 -14.14 9.52
CA GLU A 17 1.01 -13.90 10.94
C GLU A 17 0.71 -12.48 11.42
N ALA A 18 0.22 -11.58 10.56
CA ALA A 18 0.04 -10.16 10.92
C ALA A 18 -0.98 -9.99 12.06
N LEU A 19 -2.17 -10.61 11.92
CA LEU A 19 -3.24 -10.48 12.91
C LEU A 19 -2.88 -11.16 14.24
N SER A 20 -2.23 -12.32 14.19
CA SER A 20 -1.76 -13.01 15.41
C SER A 20 -0.70 -12.19 16.15
N SER A 21 0.21 -11.56 15.41
CA SER A 21 1.22 -10.66 15.99
C SER A 21 0.61 -9.41 16.61
N ILE A 22 -0.43 -8.83 15.99
CA ILE A 22 -1.18 -7.68 16.54
C ILE A 22 -1.93 -8.11 17.80
N ALA A 23 -2.65 -9.23 17.74
CA ALA A 23 -3.43 -9.77 18.86
C ALA A 23 -2.57 -10.12 20.09
N ALA A 24 -1.32 -10.52 19.86
CA ALA A 24 -0.38 -10.80 20.95
C ALA A 24 -0.01 -9.56 21.79
N VAL A 25 -0.10 -8.36 21.22
CA VAL A 25 0.37 -7.13 21.87
C VAL A 25 -0.70 -6.05 22.02
N SER A 26 -1.96 -6.38 21.76
CA SER A 26 -3.09 -5.45 21.80
C SER A 26 -4.38 -6.15 22.22
N ARG A 27 -5.45 -5.38 22.32
CA ARG A 27 -6.83 -5.85 22.42
C ARG A 27 -7.47 -5.72 21.06
N VAL A 28 -7.88 -6.86 20.47
CA VAL A 28 -8.46 -6.92 19.13
C VAL A 28 -9.90 -7.40 19.24
N GLU A 29 -10.79 -6.66 18.60
CA GLU A 29 -12.16 -7.07 18.36
C GLU A 29 -12.38 -7.11 16.85
N MET A 30 -12.84 -8.24 16.33
CA MET A 30 -13.19 -8.43 14.94
C MET A 30 -14.69 -8.67 14.86
N ILE A 31 -15.35 -7.93 13.98
CA ILE A 31 -16.76 -8.11 13.64
C ILE A 31 -16.80 -8.40 12.14
N THR A 32 -17.32 -9.54 11.75
CA THR A 32 -17.33 -9.95 10.34
C THR A 32 -18.64 -10.65 9.97
N LYS A 33 -19.15 -10.33 8.77
CA LYS A 33 -20.31 -10.99 8.18
C LYS A 33 -20.12 -11.13 6.67
N PRO A 34 -20.18 -12.35 6.09
CA PRO A 34 -20.30 -12.56 4.66
C PRO A 34 -21.62 -12.02 4.12
N ALA A 35 -21.65 -11.61 2.85
CA ALA A 35 -22.87 -11.04 2.24
C ALA A 35 -24.04 -12.04 2.13
N ASP A 36 -23.73 -13.33 2.08
CA ASP A 36 -24.69 -14.45 1.96
C ASP A 36 -25.14 -15.03 3.31
N ALA A 37 -24.57 -14.55 4.43
CA ALA A 37 -24.94 -14.98 5.78
C ALA A 37 -25.99 -14.06 6.41
N LEU A 38 -26.89 -14.65 7.22
CA LEU A 38 -27.90 -13.89 7.99
C LEU A 38 -27.30 -13.19 9.20
N THR A 39 -26.33 -13.83 9.84
CA THR A 39 -25.66 -13.36 11.03
C THR A 39 -24.14 -13.26 10.79
N GLY A 40 -23.50 -12.47 11.62
CA GLY A 40 -22.05 -12.32 11.64
C GLY A 40 -21.45 -12.88 12.91
N THR A 41 -20.14 -12.82 13.02
CA THR A 41 -19.37 -13.22 14.18
C THR A 41 -18.67 -12.01 14.78
N ARG A 42 -18.72 -11.90 16.10
CA ARG A 42 -17.89 -11.02 16.92
C ARG A 42 -16.87 -11.86 17.67
N TYR A 43 -15.59 -11.63 17.39
CA TYR A 43 -14.47 -12.32 18.01
C TYR A 43 -13.60 -11.32 18.76
N VAL A 44 -13.31 -11.61 20.04
CA VAL A 44 -12.50 -10.75 20.91
C VAL A 44 -11.30 -11.53 21.44
N ILE A 45 -10.11 -10.95 21.24
CA ILE A 45 -8.86 -11.53 21.72
C ILE A 45 -8.00 -10.45 22.40
N GLU A 46 -7.42 -10.75 23.56
CA GLU A 46 -6.55 -9.85 24.30
C GLU A 46 -5.23 -10.55 24.67
N GLY A 47 -4.10 -10.02 24.18
CA GLY A 47 -2.78 -10.59 24.47
C GLY A 47 -2.67 -12.09 24.15
N SER A 48 -3.23 -12.51 23.02
CA SER A 48 -3.33 -13.90 22.55
C SER A 48 -4.31 -14.79 23.34
N LYS A 49 -5.15 -14.23 24.21
CA LYS A 49 -6.20 -14.99 24.93
C LYS A 49 -7.55 -14.66 24.31
N GLU A 50 -8.27 -15.67 23.90
CA GLU A 50 -9.66 -15.55 23.46
C GLU A 50 -10.54 -15.13 24.65
N ILE A 51 -11.35 -14.10 24.44
CA ILE A 51 -12.26 -13.53 25.43
C ILE A 51 -13.71 -13.81 25.07
N ALA A 52 -14.06 -13.70 23.78
CA ALA A 52 -15.41 -13.95 23.30
C ALA A 52 -15.38 -14.43 21.85
N ASP A 53 -16.32 -15.33 21.53
CA ASP A 53 -16.72 -15.74 20.19
C ASP A 53 -18.25 -15.83 20.17
N GLU A 54 -18.89 -14.85 19.53
CA GLU A 54 -20.33 -14.62 19.64
C GLU A 54 -20.96 -14.43 18.27
N GLU A 55 -22.13 -14.99 18.06
CA GLU A 55 -22.97 -14.69 16.91
C GLU A 55 -23.70 -13.38 17.12
N ILE A 56 -23.63 -12.46 16.14
CA ILE A 56 -24.26 -11.13 16.23
C ILE A 56 -24.88 -10.68 14.91
N GLY A 57 -25.79 -9.72 14.98
CA GLY A 57 -26.21 -8.93 13.81
C GLY A 57 -25.11 -7.95 13.42
N ALA A 58 -24.65 -7.98 12.18
CA ALA A 58 -23.60 -7.09 11.66
C ALA A 58 -23.84 -6.73 10.20
N PRO A 59 -23.32 -5.59 9.72
CA PRO A 59 -23.30 -5.28 8.29
C PRO A 59 -22.32 -6.20 7.56
N ASP A 60 -22.53 -6.34 6.25
CA ASP A 60 -21.60 -7.11 5.40
C ASP A 60 -20.20 -6.52 5.44
N GLY A 61 -19.20 -7.39 5.47
CA GLY A 61 -17.79 -7.02 5.53
C GLY A 61 -17.12 -7.33 6.85
N THR A 62 -15.94 -6.74 7.08
CA THR A 62 -15.13 -6.99 8.27
C THR A 62 -14.67 -5.69 8.91
N THR A 63 -14.88 -5.56 10.22
CA THR A 63 -14.39 -4.47 11.04
C THR A 63 -13.37 -5.00 12.04
N PHE A 64 -12.20 -4.38 12.09
CA PHE A 64 -11.20 -4.61 13.12
C PHE A 64 -11.08 -3.39 14.03
N LEU A 65 -11.15 -3.62 15.33
CA LEU A 65 -10.92 -2.63 16.38
C LEU A 65 -9.68 -3.06 17.15
N VAL A 66 -8.60 -2.32 17.00
CA VAL A 66 -7.34 -2.60 17.72
C VAL A 66 -7.13 -1.49 18.74
N ARG A 67 -7.10 -1.88 20.02
CA ARG A 67 -6.96 -0.95 21.14
C ARG A 67 -5.74 -1.28 21.99
N ASP A 68 -5.23 -0.30 22.70
CA ASP A 68 -4.17 -0.45 23.70
C ASP A 68 -2.92 -1.15 23.16
N LEU A 69 -2.48 -0.75 21.94
CA LEU A 69 -1.29 -1.31 21.29
C LEU A 69 -0.08 -1.26 22.26
N PHE A 70 0.59 -2.40 22.41
CA PHE A 70 1.73 -2.60 23.30
C PHE A 70 1.43 -2.44 24.81
N TYR A 71 0.18 -2.64 25.25
CA TYR A 71 -0.17 -2.54 26.66
C TYR A 71 0.61 -3.54 27.55
N ASN A 72 0.89 -4.73 27.03
CA ASN A 72 1.61 -5.81 27.71
C ASN A 72 3.10 -5.89 27.32
N THR A 73 3.60 -4.96 26.48
CA THR A 73 4.99 -4.90 26.02
C THR A 73 5.56 -3.49 26.15
N PRO A 74 5.78 -2.98 27.38
CA PRO A 74 6.18 -1.60 27.62
C PRO A 74 7.50 -1.22 26.95
N ALA A 75 8.42 -2.16 26.78
CA ALA A 75 9.66 -1.94 26.04
C ALA A 75 9.39 -1.56 24.58
N ARG A 76 8.47 -2.26 23.90
CA ARG A 76 8.06 -1.89 22.51
C ARG A 76 7.35 -0.56 22.44
N ARG A 77 6.50 -0.25 23.43
CA ARG A 77 5.78 1.02 23.49
C ARG A 77 6.71 2.24 23.52
N LYS A 78 7.88 2.12 24.17
CA LYS A 78 8.90 3.19 24.21
C LYS A 78 9.51 3.52 22.85
N PHE A 79 9.44 2.62 21.88
CA PHE A 79 9.97 2.87 20.52
C PHE A 79 8.98 3.59 19.61
N LEU A 80 7.71 3.72 19.99
CA LEU A 80 6.75 4.53 19.24
C LEU A 80 7.21 5.98 19.21
N LYS A 81 7.12 6.56 18.05
CA LYS A 81 7.36 7.98 17.86
C LYS A 81 6.17 8.80 18.38
N THR A 82 6.20 10.09 18.17
CA THR A 82 5.03 10.93 18.48
C THR A 82 3.84 10.52 17.60
N ALA A 83 2.61 10.70 18.11
CA ALA A 83 1.39 10.38 17.36
C ALA A 83 1.34 11.07 15.98
N GLN A 84 1.91 12.28 15.88
CA GLN A 84 2.01 13.00 14.61
C GLN A 84 2.95 12.31 13.64
N THR A 85 4.12 11.85 14.10
CA THR A 85 5.11 11.15 13.28
C THR A 85 4.56 9.79 12.80
N GLU A 86 3.94 9.03 13.72
CA GLU A 86 3.29 7.76 13.35
C GLU A 86 2.16 7.97 12.35
N GLY A 87 1.34 9.01 12.53
CA GLY A 87 0.28 9.39 11.60
C GLY A 87 0.81 9.72 10.20
N THR A 88 1.98 10.35 10.10
CA THR A 88 2.66 10.63 8.81
C THR A 88 3.10 9.33 8.12
N TYR A 89 3.68 8.39 8.86
CA TYR A 89 4.06 7.08 8.31
C TYR A 89 2.86 6.27 7.82
N ILE A 90 1.75 6.33 8.57
CA ILE A 90 0.49 5.68 8.17
C ILE A 90 -0.05 6.31 6.88
N SER A 91 -0.07 7.65 6.79
CA SER A 91 -0.50 8.35 5.57
C SER A 91 0.33 7.94 4.35
N ASP A 92 1.66 7.98 4.47
CA ASP A 92 2.58 7.60 3.40
C ASP A 92 2.37 6.14 2.94
N MET A 93 2.17 5.24 3.88
CA MET A 93 1.88 3.82 3.57
C MET A 93 0.54 3.65 2.84
N LEU A 94 -0.52 4.36 3.30
CA LEU A 94 -1.84 4.28 2.69
C LEU A 94 -1.88 4.93 1.29
N GLU A 95 -1.15 6.00 1.07
CA GLU A 95 -0.99 6.60 -0.26
C GLU A 95 -0.36 5.61 -1.24
N LYS A 96 0.70 4.92 -0.84
CA LYS A 96 1.34 3.89 -1.67
C LYS A 96 0.43 2.69 -1.91
N LEU A 97 -0.32 2.27 -0.90
CA LEU A 97 -1.31 1.20 -1.04
C LEU A 97 -2.43 1.60 -2.02
N ALA A 98 -2.94 2.82 -1.93
CA ALA A 98 -3.93 3.35 -2.86
C ALA A 98 -3.39 3.42 -4.29
N LEU A 99 -2.15 3.90 -4.49
CA LEU A 99 -1.51 3.97 -5.82
C LEU A 99 -1.31 2.60 -6.46
N SER A 100 -1.13 1.56 -5.66
CA SER A 100 -1.02 0.18 -6.17
C SER A 100 -2.37 -0.46 -6.48
N HIS A 101 -3.46 0.02 -5.86
CA HIS A 101 -4.83 -0.49 -6.01
C HIS A 101 -5.81 0.66 -6.29
N PRO A 102 -5.75 1.27 -7.48
CA PRO A 102 -6.59 2.42 -7.83
C PRO A 102 -8.09 2.08 -7.94
N ASP A 103 -8.42 0.81 -8.04
CA ASP A 103 -9.77 0.23 -8.07
C ASP A 103 -10.41 0.08 -6.69
N ILE A 104 -9.63 0.29 -5.61
CA ILE A 104 -10.12 0.23 -4.23
C ILE A 104 -10.27 1.63 -3.66
N SER A 105 -11.43 1.90 -3.04
CA SER A 105 -11.63 3.13 -2.28
C SER A 105 -11.01 3.02 -0.90
N PHE A 106 -10.11 3.95 -0.58
CA PHE A 106 -9.47 4.07 0.73
C PHE A 106 -9.95 5.33 1.43
N LYS A 107 -10.30 5.21 2.71
CA LYS A 107 -10.59 6.35 3.57
C LYS A 107 -9.75 6.26 4.84
N TYR A 108 -8.94 7.28 5.07
CA TYR A 108 -8.13 7.40 6.28
C TYR A 108 -8.55 8.61 7.09
N ILE A 109 -8.88 8.35 8.35
CA ILE A 109 -9.29 9.38 9.31
C ILE A 109 -8.28 9.36 10.46
N ASN A 110 -7.73 10.52 10.79
CA ASN A 110 -6.83 10.70 11.92
C ASN A 110 -7.34 11.87 12.78
N ASN A 111 -7.60 11.61 14.06
CA ASN A 111 -8.18 12.59 15.00
C ASN A 111 -9.43 13.28 14.43
N ASN A 112 -10.40 12.50 13.95
CA ASN A 112 -11.65 12.95 13.33
C ASN A 112 -11.50 13.78 12.05
N GLN A 113 -10.29 13.89 11.49
CA GLN A 113 -10.04 14.57 10.22
C GLN A 113 -9.76 13.55 9.13
N THR A 114 -10.49 13.64 8.02
CA THR A 114 -10.19 12.84 6.83
C THR A 114 -8.88 13.32 6.20
N ARG A 115 -7.88 12.45 6.19
CA ARG A 115 -6.55 12.69 5.63
C ARG A 115 -6.39 12.17 4.22
N LEU A 116 -7.04 11.05 3.91
CA LEU A 116 -7.10 10.48 2.57
C LEU A 116 -8.51 9.98 2.30
N HIS A 117 -9.01 10.21 1.11
CA HIS A 117 -10.25 9.60 0.63
C HIS A 117 -10.16 9.42 -0.89
N THR A 118 -10.03 8.19 -1.36
CA THR A 118 -9.91 7.86 -2.78
C THR A 118 -11.22 7.30 -3.31
N SER A 119 -11.48 7.50 -4.60
CA SER A 119 -12.74 7.10 -5.23
C SER A 119 -12.84 5.60 -5.55
N GLY A 120 -11.69 4.90 -5.71
CA GLY A 120 -11.69 3.51 -6.17
C GLY A 120 -12.18 3.33 -7.62
N ASN A 121 -12.05 4.37 -8.46
CA ASN A 121 -12.56 4.37 -9.84
C ASN A 121 -11.61 3.72 -10.87
N GLY A 122 -10.50 3.14 -10.44
CA GLY A 122 -9.49 2.53 -11.29
C GLY A 122 -8.58 3.52 -12.04
N LYS A 123 -8.85 4.83 -11.97
CA LYS A 123 -8.10 5.85 -12.71
C LYS A 123 -6.86 6.32 -11.94
N LYS A 124 -5.73 5.72 -12.19
CA LYS A 124 -4.47 6.05 -11.50
C LYS A 124 -4.08 7.52 -11.63
N ARG A 125 -4.35 8.18 -12.76
CA ARG A 125 -4.04 9.60 -12.95
C ARG A 125 -4.85 10.50 -12.03
N ASP A 126 -6.14 10.20 -11.82
CA ASP A 126 -7.01 10.94 -10.89
C ASP A 126 -6.51 10.78 -9.46
N LEU A 127 -6.04 9.59 -9.12
CA LEU A 127 -5.47 9.28 -7.82
C LEU A 127 -4.14 10.04 -7.60
N ILE A 128 -3.26 10.09 -8.60
CA ILE A 128 -2.03 10.90 -8.56
C ILE A 128 -2.36 12.38 -8.38
N TYR A 129 -3.39 12.89 -9.08
CA TYR A 129 -3.88 14.25 -8.89
C TYR A 129 -4.34 14.49 -7.45
N HIS A 130 -5.07 13.54 -6.87
CA HIS A 130 -5.59 13.66 -5.51
C HIS A 130 -4.49 13.66 -4.45
N ILE A 131 -3.46 12.82 -4.61
CA ILE A 131 -2.37 12.66 -3.64
C ILE A 131 -1.30 13.76 -3.81
N TYR A 132 -0.86 14.02 -5.04
CA TYR A 132 0.29 14.88 -5.32
C TYR A 132 -0.05 16.26 -5.89
N GLY A 133 -1.33 16.48 -6.21
CA GLY A 133 -1.83 17.77 -6.67
C GLY A 133 -1.77 17.96 -8.19
N ARG A 134 -2.33 19.11 -8.61
CA ARG A 134 -2.54 19.48 -10.02
C ARG A 134 -1.25 19.61 -10.81
N GLU A 135 -0.23 20.21 -10.22
CA GLU A 135 1.05 20.46 -10.88
C GLU A 135 1.68 19.16 -11.37
N ILE A 136 1.75 18.16 -10.51
CA ILE A 136 2.31 16.86 -10.84
C ILE A 136 1.44 16.15 -11.87
N ALA A 137 0.13 16.09 -11.66
CA ALA A 137 -0.78 15.40 -12.57
C ALA A 137 -0.80 15.99 -13.99
N ALA A 138 -0.58 17.30 -14.14
CA ALA A 138 -0.52 17.99 -15.44
C ALA A 138 0.77 17.69 -16.22
N ALA A 139 1.84 17.32 -15.55
CA ALA A 139 3.15 17.07 -16.15
C ALA A 139 3.50 15.58 -16.22
N LEU A 140 2.52 14.69 -16.16
CA LEU A 140 2.70 13.25 -16.28
C LEU A 140 2.77 12.83 -17.74
N LEU A 141 3.65 11.86 -18.01
CA LEU A 141 3.71 11.06 -19.23
C LEU A 141 3.32 9.64 -18.91
N GLU A 142 2.41 9.09 -19.70
CA GLU A 142 2.00 7.69 -19.56
C GLU A 142 3.07 6.76 -20.11
N VAL A 143 3.32 5.67 -19.39
CA VAL A 143 4.23 4.60 -19.80
C VAL A 143 3.44 3.31 -19.89
N ASN A 144 3.52 2.67 -21.05
CA ASN A 144 2.95 1.37 -21.32
C ASN A 144 3.96 0.56 -22.14
N TYR A 145 4.44 -0.52 -21.54
CA TYR A 145 5.34 -1.47 -22.19
C TYR A 145 4.85 -2.89 -21.92
N LYS A 146 4.76 -3.68 -22.95
CA LYS A 146 4.45 -5.10 -22.86
C LYS A 146 5.56 -5.90 -23.52
N GLY A 147 6.36 -6.57 -22.72
CA GLY A 147 7.42 -7.49 -23.15
C GLY A 147 7.04 -8.94 -22.92
N GLU A 148 7.90 -9.85 -23.32
CA GLU A 148 7.73 -11.30 -23.16
C GLU A 148 7.79 -11.70 -21.68
N TYR A 149 8.68 -11.10 -20.88
CA TYR A 149 8.94 -11.50 -19.50
C TYR A 149 8.29 -10.59 -18.46
N PHE A 150 7.90 -9.38 -18.82
CA PHE A 150 7.23 -8.45 -17.92
C PHE A 150 6.45 -7.38 -18.68
N SER A 151 5.49 -6.80 -18.00
CA SER A 151 4.80 -5.59 -18.46
C SER A 151 5.09 -4.45 -17.49
N LEU A 152 5.23 -3.23 -18.02
CA LEU A 152 5.42 -2.02 -17.28
C LEU A 152 4.33 -1.03 -17.63
N SER A 153 3.62 -0.52 -16.64
CA SER A 153 2.58 0.49 -16.84
C SER A 153 2.62 1.55 -15.76
N GLY A 154 2.11 2.73 -16.08
CA GLY A 154 2.00 3.81 -15.10
C GLY A 154 2.38 5.16 -15.65
N TYR A 155 3.04 5.97 -14.84
CA TYR A 155 3.35 7.35 -15.16
C TYR A 155 4.76 7.73 -14.74
N ILE A 156 5.40 8.58 -15.55
CA ILE A 156 6.64 9.29 -15.22
C ILE A 156 6.39 10.79 -15.34
N GLY A 157 7.16 11.59 -14.63
CA GLY A 157 7.05 13.04 -14.66
C GLY A 157 7.93 13.68 -15.72
N LYS A 158 7.44 14.73 -16.38
CA LYS A 158 8.32 15.61 -17.16
C LYS A 158 9.41 16.19 -16.25
N PRO A 159 10.60 16.54 -16.76
CA PRO A 159 11.70 17.07 -15.97
C PRO A 159 11.36 18.29 -15.11
N VAL A 160 10.32 19.04 -15.47
CA VAL A 160 9.85 20.21 -14.71
C VAL A 160 9.34 19.86 -13.31
N ILE A 161 8.88 18.62 -13.09
CA ILE A 161 8.41 18.13 -11.78
C ILE A 161 9.46 17.20 -11.13
N ASN A 162 10.60 17.75 -10.78
CA ASN A 162 11.65 17.04 -10.05
C ASN A 162 11.63 17.38 -8.54
N ARG A 163 12.33 16.58 -7.75
CA ARG A 163 12.46 16.78 -6.29
C ARG A 163 13.91 16.56 -5.85
N GLY A 164 14.29 17.18 -4.74
CA GLY A 164 15.61 16.99 -4.13
C GLY A 164 15.80 15.65 -3.40
N ASN A 165 14.83 14.76 -3.47
CA ASN A 165 14.88 13.42 -2.86
C ASN A 165 14.02 12.42 -3.65
N ARG A 166 14.18 11.11 -3.35
CA ARG A 166 13.50 10.00 -4.04
C ARG A 166 12.09 9.69 -3.52
N ASN A 167 11.48 10.55 -2.73
CA ASN A 167 10.18 10.25 -2.12
C ASN A 167 9.03 10.13 -3.15
N TYR A 168 9.24 10.65 -4.36
CA TYR A 168 8.27 10.60 -5.44
C TYR A 168 8.59 9.52 -6.49
N GLU A 169 9.56 8.68 -6.21
CA GLU A 169 9.84 7.47 -6.98
C GLU A 169 9.05 6.29 -6.40
N ASN A 170 7.91 5.98 -7.01
CA ASN A 170 7.04 4.91 -6.57
C ASN A 170 7.12 3.73 -7.54
N TYR A 171 7.57 2.60 -7.04
CA TYR A 171 7.69 1.34 -7.78
C TYR A 171 6.83 0.27 -7.14
N PHE A 172 6.10 -0.47 -7.97
CA PHE A 172 5.23 -1.55 -7.53
C PHE A 172 5.53 -2.80 -8.35
N ILE A 173 5.61 -3.96 -7.69
CA ILE A 173 5.67 -5.26 -8.35
C ILE A 173 4.45 -6.07 -7.89
N ASN A 174 3.61 -6.48 -8.85
CA ASN A 174 2.38 -7.23 -8.58
C ASN A 174 1.53 -6.61 -7.46
N GLY A 175 1.34 -5.28 -7.50
CA GLY A 175 0.58 -4.52 -6.50
C GLY A 175 1.30 -4.22 -5.18
N ARG A 176 2.56 -4.63 -5.01
CA ARG A 176 3.35 -4.35 -3.80
C ARG A 176 4.33 -3.21 -4.01
N TYR A 177 4.29 -2.23 -3.12
CA TYR A 177 5.31 -1.18 -3.10
C TYR A 177 6.68 -1.76 -2.75
N ILE A 178 7.67 -1.38 -3.53
CA ILE A 178 9.06 -1.78 -3.32
C ILE A 178 9.99 -0.56 -3.31
N LYS A 179 11.09 -0.70 -2.58
CA LYS A 179 12.27 0.18 -2.70
C LYS A 179 13.36 -0.61 -3.39
N SER A 180 13.81 -0.14 -4.55
CA SER A 180 14.84 -0.81 -5.34
C SER A 180 15.86 0.20 -5.83
N SER A 181 17.09 0.07 -5.35
CA SER A 181 18.20 0.89 -5.81
C SER A 181 18.53 0.67 -7.29
N LEU A 182 18.24 -0.53 -7.81
CA LEU A 182 18.42 -0.85 -9.22
C LEU A 182 17.45 -0.04 -10.09
N LEU A 183 16.16 -0.06 -9.74
CA LEU A 183 15.13 0.70 -10.47
C LEU A 183 15.37 2.20 -10.39
N SER A 184 15.67 2.72 -9.18
CA SER A 184 15.98 4.13 -9.01
C SER A 184 17.17 4.54 -9.89
N ARG A 185 18.25 3.77 -9.88
CA ARG A 185 19.44 4.07 -10.71
C ARG A 185 19.11 4.04 -12.19
N SER A 186 18.37 3.06 -12.69
CA SER A 186 17.99 2.95 -14.10
C SER A 186 17.11 4.13 -14.55
N ILE A 187 16.19 4.57 -13.70
CA ILE A 187 15.35 5.75 -13.99
C ILE A 187 16.18 7.02 -13.93
N GLU A 188 17.01 7.21 -12.92
CA GLU A 188 17.89 8.38 -12.82
C GLU A 188 18.85 8.49 -14.01
N GLU A 189 19.37 7.37 -14.49
CA GLU A 189 20.21 7.32 -15.70
C GLU A 189 19.43 7.76 -16.94
N ALA A 190 18.17 7.31 -17.10
CA ALA A 190 17.33 7.75 -18.20
C ALA A 190 17.02 9.27 -18.17
N TYR A 191 17.02 9.85 -16.99
CA TYR A 191 16.80 11.30 -16.77
C TYR A 191 18.09 12.12 -16.73
N HIS A 192 19.26 11.50 -16.81
CA HIS A 192 20.57 12.14 -16.61
C HIS A 192 20.78 13.41 -17.44
N ASN A 193 20.31 13.42 -18.70
CA ASN A 193 20.46 14.58 -19.59
C ASN A 193 19.37 15.65 -19.39
N PHE A 194 18.39 15.41 -18.53
CA PHE A 194 17.22 16.29 -18.35
C PHE A 194 17.13 16.87 -16.95
N LEU A 195 17.82 16.30 -15.96
CA LEU A 195 17.79 16.73 -14.57
C LEU A 195 19.18 17.13 -14.10
N MET A 196 19.22 18.10 -13.20
CA MET A 196 20.47 18.47 -12.53
C MET A 196 20.87 17.40 -11.50
N GLN A 197 22.14 17.43 -11.12
CA GLN A 197 22.65 16.58 -10.04
C GLN A 197 21.81 16.73 -8.77
N HIS A 198 21.50 15.63 -8.09
CA HIS A 198 20.64 15.56 -6.90
C HIS A 198 19.18 15.97 -7.12
N GLN A 199 18.71 15.96 -8.36
CA GLN A 199 17.30 16.05 -8.69
C GLN A 199 16.78 14.70 -9.15
N TYR A 200 15.59 14.33 -8.66
CA TYR A 200 14.97 13.04 -8.85
C TYR A 200 13.61 13.18 -9.53
N PRO A 201 13.29 12.32 -10.49
CA PRO A 201 12.04 12.41 -11.22
C PRO A 201 10.85 11.93 -10.36
N PHE A 202 9.64 12.31 -10.77
CA PHE A 202 8.42 11.65 -10.31
C PHE A 202 8.25 10.34 -11.10
N THR A 203 7.97 9.25 -10.40
CA THR A 203 7.56 7.98 -11.02
C THR A 203 6.45 7.31 -10.23
N CYS A 204 5.55 6.65 -10.95
CA CYS A 204 4.53 5.76 -10.38
C CYS A 204 4.36 4.59 -11.36
N LEU A 205 5.23 3.57 -11.21
CA LEU A 205 5.39 2.49 -12.16
C LEU A 205 5.00 1.15 -11.55
N LEU A 206 4.16 0.42 -12.27
CA LEU A 206 3.74 -0.94 -11.93
C LEU A 206 4.41 -1.93 -12.87
N TYR A 207 5.19 -2.82 -12.31
CA TYR A 207 5.76 -3.99 -12.97
C TYR A 207 4.86 -5.19 -12.69
N THR A 208 4.45 -5.87 -13.75
CA THR A 208 3.73 -7.14 -13.67
C THR A 208 4.51 -8.20 -14.40
N SER A 209 4.77 -9.32 -13.75
CA SER A 209 5.30 -10.51 -14.39
C SER A 209 4.13 -11.37 -14.86
N PRO A 210 4.16 -11.93 -16.09
CA PRO A 210 3.17 -12.93 -16.48
C PRO A 210 3.24 -14.10 -15.51
N SER A 211 2.07 -14.63 -15.13
CA SER A 211 2.00 -15.83 -14.29
C SER A 211 2.64 -17.01 -15.05
N PRO A 212 3.32 -17.94 -14.37
CA PRO A 212 3.75 -19.20 -14.99
C PRO A 212 2.64 -19.95 -15.71
N ARG A 213 1.37 -19.72 -15.35
CA ARG A 213 0.18 -20.27 -16.02
C ARG A 213 -0.09 -19.62 -17.38
N ASP A 214 0.27 -18.35 -17.56
CA ASP A 214 0.05 -17.63 -18.82
C ASP A 214 1.10 -18.01 -19.88
N LEU A 215 2.24 -18.56 -19.46
CA LEU A 215 3.31 -19.04 -20.33
C LEU A 215 3.09 -20.49 -20.80
N SER A 216 2.12 -21.22 -20.24
CA SER A 216 1.84 -22.63 -20.56
C SER A 216 0.76 -22.83 -21.64
N THR A 217 0.24 -21.78 -22.25
CA THR A 217 -0.84 -21.81 -23.27
C THR A 217 -0.37 -21.33 -24.65
N SER A 218 0.91 -21.45 -24.97
CA SER A 218 1.45 -21.22 -26.33
C SER A 218 2.15 -22.46 -26.85
#